data_8d9efab2b30ac4d99bc0b10a703d1d09
#
_entry.id   8d9efab2b30ac4d99bc0b10a703d1d09
#
_cell.length_a   1.000
_cell.length_b   1.000
_cell.length_c   1.000
_cell.angle_alpha   90.00
_cell.angle_beta   90.00
_cell.angle_gamma   90.00
#
_symmetry.space_group_name_H-M   'P 1'
#
loop_
_entity.id
_entity.type
_entity.pdbx_description
1 polymer ?
#
loop_
_entity_poly.entity_id
_entity_poly.type
_entity_poly.pdbx_seq_one_letter_code
_entity_poly.pdbx_strand_id
1 'polypeptide(L)'
;MARPRYMSWILQAESDMRAVTDLIKNGHFAQACFNAQQAAEKALKALAFFRGSELVKSHSITTIAKDLGINGLLATYAVKLDLFYLAARYPDALPEHAVPSESFDLNISDEAFKMAQAFLNEVKKEIMK
;
A
#
# COMPACT_ATOMS: atom_id res chain seq x y z
N MET A 1 15.52 16.22 -19.31
CA MET A 1 15.06 14.84 -19.54
C MET A 1 13.93 14.48 -18.57
N ALA A 2 12.97 13.72 -19.06
CA ALA A 2 11.91 13.22 -18.19
C ALA A 2 12.49 12.18 -17.20
N ARG A 3 11.95 12.15 -15.99
CA ARG A 3 12.36 11.13 -15.03
C ARG A 3 11.87 9.75 -15.47
N PRO A 4 12.55 8.67 -15.08
CA PRO A 4 12.09 7.31 -15.36
C PRO A 4 10.69 7.05 -14.77
N ARG A 5 9.88 6.25 -15.47
CA ARG A 5 8.52 5.93 -15.03
C ARG A 5 8.48 5.39 -13.60
N TYR A 6 9.36 4.45 -13.26
CA TYR A 6 9.37 3.86 -11.93
C TYR A 6 9.58 4.90 -10.82
N MET A 7 10.36 5.94 -11.10
CA MET A 7 10.63 6.99 -10.12
C MET A 7 9.38 7.81 -9.82
N SER A 8 8.55 8.08 -10.83
CA SER A 8 7.28 8.76 -10.63
C SER A 8 6.36 7.95 -9.68
N TRP A 9 6.36 6.63 -9.83
CA TRP A 9 5.56 5.77 -8.95
C TRP A 9 6.10 5.75 -7.52
N ILE A 10 7.43 5.76 -7.34
CA ILE A 10 8.03 5.85 -6.00
C ILE A 10 7.67 7.18 -5.33
N LEU A 11 7.80 8.29 -6.07
CA LEU A 11 7.48 9.60 -5.52
C LEU A 11 6.01 9.71 -5.14
N GLN A 12 5.12 9.10 -5.91
CA GLN A 12 3.70 9.08 -5.57
C GLN A 12 3.43 8.20 -4.34
N ALA A 13 4.10 7.05 -4.24
CA ALA A 13 3.99 6.21 -3.05
C ALA A 13 4.45 6.97 -1.79
N GLU A 14 5.55 7.71 -1.88
CA GLU A 14 6.03 8.53 -0.78
C GLU A 14 5.05 9.64 -0.40
N SER A 15 4.41 10.25 -1.40
CA SER A 15 3.37 11.25 -1.17
C SER A 15 2.17 10.63 -0.45
N ASP A 16 1.75 9.44 -0.88
CA ASP A 16 0.66 8.71 -0.22
C ASP A 16 1.01 8.39 1.24
N MET A 17 2.27 8.04 1.52
CA MET A 17 2.71 7.79 2.90
C MET A 17 2.65 9.04 3.79
N ARG A 18 2.98 10.20 3.24
CA ARG A 18 2.80 11.46 3.98
C ARG A 18 1.33 11.72 4.27
N ALA A 19 0.45 11.44 3.32
CA ALA A 19 -1.00 11.56 3.52
C ALA A 19 -1.48 10.59 4.60
N VAL A 20 -0.94 9.37 4.66
CA VAL A 20 -1.28 8.41 5.72
C VAL A 20 -0.96 9.00 7.10
N THR A 21 0.21 9.61 7.25
CA THR A 21 0.61 10.25 8.50
C THR A 21 -0.37 11.35 8.91
N ASP A 22 -0.77 12.20 7.96
CA ASP A 22 -1.72 13.28 8.23
C ASP A 22 -3.10 12.74 8.59
N LEU A 23 -3.56 11.70 7.91
CA LEU A 23 -4.86 11.08 8.19
C LEU A 23 -4.88 10.45 9.59
N ILE A 24 -3.82 9.75 9.98
CA ILE A 24 -3.72 9.17 11.33
C ILE A 24 -3.77 10.27 12.38
N LYS A 25 -3.00 11.32 12.18
CA LYS A 25 -2.93 12.46 13.11
C LYS A 25 -4.30 13.09 13.33
N ASN A 26 -5.12 13.13 12.31
CA ASN A 26 -6.44 13.76 12.37
C ASN A 26 -7.59 12.74 12.62
N GLY A 27 -7.26 11.50 12.94
CA GLY A 27 -8.25 10.50 13.35
C GLY A 27 -9.00 9.84 12.22
N HIS A 28 -8.52 9.94 10.97
CA HIS A 28 -9.14 9.32 9.81
C HIS A 28 -8.51 7.94 9.56
N PHE A 29 -8.74 7.00 10.48
CA PHE A 29 -8.01 5.74 10.51
C PHE A 29 -8.36 4.80 9.35
N ALA A 30 -9.63 4.72 8.94
CA ALA A 30 -10.01 3.89 7.80
C ALA A 30 -9.37 4.41 6.51
N GLN A 31 -9.45 5.71 6.27
CA GLN A 31 -8.84 6.33 5.10
C GLN A 31 -7.32 6.16 5.11
N ALA A 32 -6.69 6.23 6.30
CA ALA A 32 -5.26 5.98 6.44
C ALA A 32 -4.90 4.56 6.01
N CYS A 33 -5.68 3.57 6.43
CA CYS A 33 -5.46 2.16 6.05
C CYS A 33 -5.59 1.96 4.54
N PHE A 34 -6.59 2.57 3.92
CA PHE A 34 -6.74 2.49 2.47
C PHE A 34 -5.55 3.13 1.75
N ASN A 35 -5.14 4.32 2.18
CA ASN A 35 -4.00 5.00 1.55
C ASN A 35 -2.69 4.25 1.76
N ALA A 36 -2.51 3.58 2.90
CA ALA A 36 -1.35 2.72 3.13
C ALA A 36 -1.32 1.56 2.13
N GLN A 37 -2.46 0.90 1.90
CA GLN A 37 -2.58 -0.14 0.89
C GLN A 37 -2.21 0.41 -0.49
N GLN A 38 -2.70 1.59 -0.85
CA GLN A 38 -2.39 2.23 -2.13
C GLN A 38 -0.91 2.58 -2.27
N ALA A 39 -0.28 3.05 -1.20
CA ALA A 39 1.16 3.36 -1.21
C ALA A 39 2.00 2.11 -1.48
N ALA A 40 1.69 1.01 -0.80
CA ALA A 40 2.38 -0.26 -1.01
C ALA A 40 2.18 -0.79 -2.43
N GLU A 41 0.95 -0.71 -2.96
CA GLU A 41 0.65 -1.09 -4.34
C GLU A 41 1.51 -0.30 -5.33
N LYS A 42 1.57 1.02 -5.15
CA LYS A 42 2.36 1.88 -6.04
C LYS A 42 3.85 1.61 -5.93
N ALA A 43 4.36 1.34 -4.73
CA ALA A 43 5.75 0.97 -4.55
C ALA A 43 6.11 -0.31 -5.31
N LEU A 44 5.25 -1.33 -5.23
CA LEU A 44 5.47 -2.58 -5.96
C LEU A 44 5.36 -2.39 -7.47
N LYS A 45 4.43 -1.56 -7.93
CA LYS A 45 4.35 -1.23 -9.36
C LYS A 45 5.62 -0.52 -9.84
N ALA A 46 6.20 0.35 -9.01
CA ALA A 46 7.48 0.98 -9.32
C ALA A 46 8.56 -0.08 -9.55
N LEU A 47 8.66 -1.08 -8.68
CA LEU A 47 9.65 -2.15 -8.85
C LEU A 47 9.39 -2.96 -10.13
N ALA A 48 8.12 -3.26 -10.42
CA ALA A 48 7.75 -3.96 -11.66
C ALA A 48 8.20 -3.17 -12.89
N PHE A 49 7.95 -1.87 -12.92
CA PHE A 49 8.38 -1.02 -14.03
C PHE A 49 9.90 -0.91 -14.11
N PHE A 50 10.58 -0.83 -12.97
CA PHE A 50 12.05 -0.85 -12.92
C PHE A 50 12.62 -2.11 -13.55
N ARG A 51 11.95 -3.25 -13.34
CA ARG A 51 12.36 -4.54 -13.90
C ARG A 51 11.88 -4.78 -15.33
N GLY A 52 11.25 -3.80 -15.96
CA GLY A 52 10.89 -3.84 -17.38
C GLY A 52 9.44 -4.16 -17.72
N SER A 53 8.56 -4.31 -16.73
CA SER A 53 7.14 -4.49 -17.00
C SER A 53 6.57 -3.25 -17.68
N GLU A 54 5.71 -3.44 -18.67
CA GLU A 54 5.07 -2.32 -19.38
C GLU A 54 3.73 -1.96 -18.77
N LEU A 55 3.06 -2.93 -18.15
CA LEU A 55 1.72 -2.77 -17.61
C LEU A 55 1.53 -3.67 -16.39
N VAL A 56 0.96 -3.11 -15.33
CA VAL A 56 0.56 -3.86 -14.13
C VAL A 56 -0.90 -3.53 -13.87
N LYS A 57 -1.80 -4.46 -14.17
CA LYS A 57 -3.24 -4.25 -14.05
C LYS A 57 -3.80 -4.52 -12.66
N SER A 58 -3.15 -5.40 -11.90
CA SER A 58 -3.67 -5.81 -10.59
C SER A 58 -3.63 -4.66 -9.58
N HIS A 59 -4.62 -4.63 -8.72
CA HIS A 59 -4.64 -3.77 -7.53
C HIS A 59 -4.33 -4.56 -6.26
N SER A 60 -4.05 -5.85 -6.39
CA SER A 60 -3.72 -6.72 -5.27
C SER A 60 -2.22 -6.70 -5.00
N ILE A 61 -1.84 -6.24 -3.82
CA ILE A 61 -0.44 -6.26 -3.36
C ILE A 61 0.05 -7.70 -3.33
N THR A 62 -0.79 -8.63 -2.88
CA THR A 62 -0.47 -10.07 -2.82
C THR A 62 -0.05 -10.59 -4.19
N THR A 63 -0.86 -10.31 -5.21
CA THR A 63 -0.58 -10.77 -6.58
C THR A 63 0.70 -10.14 -7.14
N ILE A 64 0.85 -8.82 -7.00
CA ILE A 64 2.02 -8.11 -7.53
C ILE A 64 3.30 -8.58 -6.83
N ALA A 65 3.27 -8.70 -5.51
CA ALA A 65 4.42 -9.17 -4.73
C ALA A 65 4.84 -10.58 -5.14
N LYS A 66 3.86 -11.47 -5.32
CA LYS A 66 4.13 -12.85 -5.77
C LYS A 66 4.81 -12.86 -7.14
N ASP A 67 4.30 -12.06 -8.08
CA ASP A 67 4.87 -11.96 -9.42
C ASP A 67 6.31 -11.41 -9.39
N LEU A 68 6.62 -10.57 -8.40
CA LEU A 68 7.96 -10.01 -8.23
C LEU A 68 8.91 -10.92 -7.42
N GLY A 69 8.42 -12.05 -6.94
CA GLY A 69 9.23 -12.97 -6.14
C GLY A 69 9.42 -12.54 -4.70
N ILE A 70 8.60 -11.63 -4.21
CA ILE A 70 8.65 -11.17 -2.82
C ILE A 70 7.89 -12.18 -1.95
N ASN A 71 8.54 -12.66 -0.90
CA ASN A 71 7.98 -13.69 -0.01
C ASN A 71 8.31 -13.35 1.46
N GLY A 72 8.03 -14.31 2.37
CA GLY A 72 8.30 -14.14 3.79
C GLY A 72 7.37 -13.15 4.46
N LEU A 73 7.91 -12.30 5.33
CA LEU A 73 7.12 -11.36 6.13
C LEU A 73 6.33 -10.37 5.26
N LEU A 74 6.93 -9.90 4.17
CA LEU A 74 6.27 -8.97 3.26
C LEU A 74 5.07 -9.63 2.58
N ALA A 75 5.12 -10.92 2.26
CA ALA A 75 3.97 -11.63 1.72
C ALA A 75 2.81 -11.66 2.71
N THR A 76 3.12 -11.82 4.00
CA THR A 76 2.10 -11.74 5.07
C THR A 76 1.51 -10.34 5.15
N TYR A 77 2.34 -9.30 5.07
CA TYR A 77 1.86 -7.92 5.07
C TYR A 77 0.98 -7.62 3.87
N ALA A 78 1.30 -8.19 2.71
CA ALA A 78 0.51 -8.01 1.49
C ALA A 78 -0.95 -8.45 1.70
N VAL A 79 -1.14 -9.63 2.29
CA VAL A 79 -2.49 -10.15 2.57
C VAL A 79 -3.24 -9.22 3.51
N LYS A 80 -2.59 -8.76 4.58
CA LYS A 80 -3.21 -7.86 5.55
C LYS A 80 -3.61 -6.53 4.93
N LEU A 81 -2.72 -5.92 4.14
CA LEU A 81 -3.01 -4.64 3.50
C LEU A 81 -4.13 -4.76 2.46
N ASP A 82 -4.17 -5.86 1.70
CA ASP A 82 -5.21 -6.07 0.69
C ASP A 82 -6.61 -6.13 1.29
N LEU A 83 -6.75 -6.55 2.56
CA LEU A 83 -8.04 -6.55 3.24
C LEU A 83 -8.62 -5.13 3.36
N PHE A 84 -7.79 -4.11 3.37
CA PHE A 84 -8.24 -2.73 3.52
C PHE A 84 -8.74 -2.11 2.20
N TYR A 85 -8.49 -2.76 1.06
CA TYR A 85 -8.86 -2.20 -0.25
C TYR A 85 -10.36 -1.90 -0.35
N LEU A 86 -11.21 -2.80 0.14
CA LEU A 86 -12.65 -2.60 0.19
C LEU A 86 -13.15 -2.25 1.59
N ALA A 87 -12.65 -2.95 2.60
CA ALA A 87 -13.16 -2.84 3.98
C ALA A 87 -13.00 -1.43 4.57
N ALA A 88 -11.96 -0.71 4.16
CA ALA A 88 -11.72 0.65 4.66
C ALA A 88 -12.58 1.72 3.97
N ARG A 89 -13.36 1.35 2.94
CA ARG A 89 -14.13 2.30 2.14
C ARG A 89 -15.62 2.05 2.09
N TYR A 90 -16.02 0.78 2.13
CA TYR A 90 -17.41 0.40 1.86
C TYR A 90 -18.03 -0.40 3.00
N PRO A 91 -19.21 0.04 3.51
CA PRO A 91 -19.91 -0.72 4.57
C PRO A 91 -20.22 -2.16 4.16
N ASP A 92 -20.53 -2.40 2.88
CA ASP A 92 -20.89 -3.74 2.41
C ASP A 92 -19.72 -4.74 2.49
N ALA A 93 -18.49 -4.26 2.61
CA ALA A 93 -17.32 -5.12 2.79
C ALA A 93 -17.06 -5.49 4.25
N LEU A 94 -17.87 -4.97 5.19
CA LEU A 94 -17.75 -5.23 6.61
C LEU A 94 -18.95 -6.05 7.12
N PRO A 95 -18.76 -6.84 8.20
CA PRO A 95 -19.87 -7.58 8.80
C PRO A 95 -21.00 -6.64 9.23
N GLU A 96 -22.24 -7.07 8.99
CA GLU A 96 -23.44 -6.34 9.40
C GLU A 96 -23.51 -4.91 8.87
N HIS A 97 -22.87 -4.65 7.72
CA HIS A 97 -22.83 -3.33 7.10
C HIS A 97 -22.28 -2.25 8.05
N ALA A 98 -21.27 -2.60 8.83
CA ALA A 98 -20.62 -1.66 9.73
C ALA A 98 -20.04 -0.46 8.95
N VAL A 99 -19.88 0.67 9.63
CA VAL A 99 -19.35 1.88 9.01
C VAL A 99 -17.83 1.86 9.05
N PRO A 100 -17.13 1.93 7.90
CA PRO A 100 -15.66 1.88 7.90
C PRO A 100 -15.03 2.90 8.85
N SER A 101 -15.51 4.14 8.88
CA SER A 101 -14.95 5.18 9.74
C SER A 101 -15.05 4.87 11.24
N GLU A 102 -15.95 3.96 11.63
CA GLU A 102 -16.14 3.55 13.01
C GLU A 102 -15.46 2.22 13.34
N SER A 103 -14.91 1.54 12.32
CA SER A 103 -14.42 0.16 12.44
C SER A 103 -12.89 0.07 12.50
N PHE A 104 -12.19 1.16 12.30
CA PHE A 104 -10.73 1.22 12.30
C PHE A 104 -10.26 2.15 13.42
N ASP A 105 -9.14 1.80 14.05
CA ASP A 105 -8.58 2.57 15.15
C ASP A 105 -7.12 2.95 14.90
N LEU A 106 -6.53 3.64 15.86
CA LEU A 106 -5.14 4.08 15.77
C LEU A 106 -4.18 2.90 15.59
N ASN A 107 -4.37 1.82 16.34
CA ASN A 107 -3.46 0.67 16.29
C ASN A 107 -3.47 0.00 14.91
N ILE A 108 -4.65 -0.15 14.32
CA ILE A 108 -4.78 -0.74 12.98
C ILE A 108 -4.10 0.14 11.94
N SER A 109 -4.32 1.45 12.01
CA SER A 109 -3.73 2.38 11.05
C SER A 109 -2.22 2.52 11.21
N ASP A 110 -1.69 2.51 12.45
CA ASP A 110 -0.26 2.49 12.70
C ASP A 110 0.39 1.24 12.14
N GLU A 111 -0.26 0.08 12.31
CA GLU A 111 0.22 -1.17 11.74
C GLU A 111 0.22 -1.12 10.21
N ALA A 112 -0.84 -0.59 9.62
CA ALA A 112 -0.93 -0.41 8.17
C ALA A 112 0.21 0.48 7.65
N PHE A 113 0.49 1.58 8.34
CA PHE A 113 1.60 2.47 8.00
C PHE A 113 2.93 1.71 8.00
N LYS A 114 3.21 0.96 9.07
CA LYS A 114 4.46 0.22 9.18
C LYS A 114 4.62 -0.84 8.09
N MET A 115 3.55 -1.54 7.76
CA MET A 115 3.57 -2.53 6.69
C MET A 115 3.83 -1.89 5.33
N ALA A 116 3.15 -0.79 5.02
CA ALA A 116 3.35 -0.07 3.76
C ALA A 116 4.77 0.50 3.66
N GLN A 117 5.30 1.04 4.76
CA GLN A 117 6.66 1.56 4.79
C GLN A 117 7.68 0.45 4.54
N ALA A 118 7.43 -0.76 5.05
CA ALA A 118 8.29 -1.90 4.80
C ALA A 118 8.36 -2.24 3.30
N PHE A 119 7.24 -2.18 2.59
CA PHE A 119 7.23 -2.37 1.14
C PHE A 119 8.02 -1.28 0.42
N LEU A 120 7.83 -0.02 0.79
CA LEU A 120 8.54 1.09 0.16
C LEU A 120 10.05 0.96 0.38
N ASN A 121 10.46 0.60 1.60
CA ASN A 121 11.87 0.38 1.92
C ASN A 121 12.47 -0.75 1.11
N GLU A 122 11.77 -1.87 0.97
CA GLU A 122 12.24 -3.01 0.18
C GLU A 122 12.38 -2.67 -1.29
N VAL A 123 11.40 -1.96 -1.85
CA VAL A 123 11.45 -1.53 -3.25
C VAL A 123 12.64 -0.59 -3.50
N LYS A 124 12.85 0.38 -2.62
CA LYS A 124 14.00 1.29 -2.74
C LYS A 124 15.33 0.52 -2.68
N LYS A 125 15.41 -0.45 -1.78
CA LYS A 125 16.61 -1.30 -1.65
C LYS A 125 16.87 -2.07 -2.94
N GLU A 126 15.84 -2.68 -3.54
CA GLU A 126 15.97 -3.44 -4.78
C GLU A 126 16.37 -2.56 -5.97
N ILE A 127 15.84 -1.35 -6.04
CA ILE A 127 16.16 -0.42 -7.12
C ILE A 127 17.60 0.12 -6.98
N MET A 128 18.08 0.29 -5.76
CA MET A 128 19.39 0.88 -5.48
C MET A 128 20.52 -0.12 -5.38
N LYS A 129 20.27 -1.38 -5.67
CA LYS A 129 21.33 -2.40 -5.70
C LYS A 129 22.36 -2.12 -6.79
#